data_2e9eafcfd6566741d5334a7084111760
#
_entry.id   2e9eafcfd6566741d5334a7084111760
#
_cell.length_a   1.000
_cell.length_b   1.000
_cell.length_c   1.000
_cell.angle_alpha   90.00
_cell.angle_beta   90.00
_cell.angle_gamma   90.00
#
_symmetry.space_group_name_H-M   'P 1'
#
loop_
_entity.id
_entity.type
_entity.pdbx_description
1 polymer ?
#
loop_
_entity_poly.entity_id
_entity_poly.type
_entity_poly.pdbx_seq_one_letter_code
_entity_poly.pdbx_strand_id
1 'polypeptide(L)'
;FIKETLPKERRQKFHLRTTLGNFASLFRHKRHTTLDAAHRQDPSFFRTEGVLIGRDGCRVPIPWVSGDASCGFSVAGDSWLPQPDSFSRYSADVQQGDPQSTLELYRQLLKLRQDYALGTGRLTWLPSAQGVLLFENGPIRIVINFTNLTTALPDGHVLISSVPIDQPGVLPANSAAWLT
;
A
#
# COMPACT_ATOMS: atom_id res chain seq x y z
N PHE A 1 -10.69 2.44 24.59
CA PHE A 1 -12.08 2.01 24.89
C PHE A 1 -12.28 0.50 24.79
N ILE A 2 -11.38 -0.26 24.16
CA ILE A 2 -11.48 -1.74 24.03
C ILE A 2 -10.72 -2.47 25.18
N LYS A 3 -10.00 -1.77 26.03
CA LYS A 3 -9.17 -2.38 27.10
C LYS A 3 -9.96 -2.87 28.33
N GLU A 4 -11.19 -2.44 28.51
CA GLU A 4 -11.93 -2.71 29.78
C GLU A 4 -12.84 -3.96 29.77
N THR A 5 -13.08 -4.57 28.61
CA THR A 5 -14.07 -5.66 28.48
C THR A 5 -13.50 -7.08 28.44
N LEU A 6 -12.18 -7.26 28.53
CA LEU A 6 -11.57 -8.59 28.50
C LEU A 6 -11.14 -9.08 29.90
N PRO A 7 -11.36 -10.36 30.25
CA PRO A 7 -10.89 -10.96 31.49
C PRO A 7 -9.37 -10.81 31.67
N LYS A 8 -8.90 -10.58 32.89
CA LYS A 8 -7.50 -10.29 33.23
C LYS A 8 -6.50 -11.34 32.67
N GLU A 9 -6.85 -12.61 32.65
CA GLU A 9 -5.97 -13.67 32.15
C GLU A 9 -5.77 -13.63 30.63
N ARG A 10 -6.78 -13.22 29.86
CA ARG A 10 -6.62 -13.03 28.41
C ARG A 10 -5.82 -11.76 28.06
N ARG A 11 -5.85 -10.75 28.92
CA ARG A 11 -5.05 -9.51 28.74
C ARG A 11 -3.55 -9.78 28.83
N GLN A 12 -3.12 -10.65 29.75
CA GLN A 12 -1.71 -10.99 29.94
C GLN A 12 -1.15 -11.79 28.76
N LYS A 13 -1.91 -12.77 28.24
CA LYS A 13 -1.50 -13.55 27.04
C LYS A 13 -1.48 -12.74 25.76
N PHE A 14 -2.39 -11.78 25.60
CA PHE A 14 -2.41 -10.90 24.44
C PHE A 14 -1.23 -9.92 24.46
N HIS A 15 -0.86 -9.39 25.62
CA HIS A 15 0.26 -8.46 25.78
C HIS A 15 1.61 -9.14 25.51
N LEU A 16 1.82 -10.37 25.98
CA LEU A 16 3.04 -11.12 25.72
C LEU A 16 3.21 -11.50 24.22
N ARG A 17 2.14 -11.91 23.54
CA ARG A 17 2.20 -12.22 22.11
C ARG A 17 2.44 -10.98 21.24
N THR A 18 1.83 -9.85 21.56
CA THR A 18 2.01 -8.60 20.81
C THR A 18 3.43 -8.06 21.03
N THR A 19 3.96 -8.14 22.24
CA THR A 19 5.31 -7.67 22.55
C THR A 19 6.40 -8.54 21.90
N LEU A 20 6.25 -9.86 21.93
CA LEU A 20 7.21 -10.78 21.27
C LEU A 20 7.11 -10.73 19.74
N GLY A 21 5.92 -10.57 19.17
CA GLY A 21 5.70 -10.41 17.73
C GLY A 21 6.32 -9.12 17.20
N ASN A 22 6.18 -8.02 17.94
CA ASN A 22 6.78 -6.73 17.58
C ASN A 22 8.31 -6.75 17.75
N PHE A 23 8.85 -7.45 18.75
CA PHE A 23 10.30 -7.61 18.91
C PHE A 23 10.92 -8.41 17.77
N ALA A 24 10.29 -9.50 17.34
CA ALA A 24 10.77 -10.30 16.21
C ALA A 24 10.70 -9.55 14.87
N SER A 25 9.70 -8.68 14.67
CA SER A 25 9.58 -7.83 13.48
C SER A 25 10.63 -6.71 13.46
N LEU A 26 10.99 -6.17 14.62
CA LEU A 26 12.06 -5.16 14.76
C LEU A 26 13.44 -5.71 14.32
N PHE A 27 13.71 -7.00 14.54
CA PHE A 27 14.97 -7.64 14.13
C PHE A 27 14.95 -8.20 12.71
N ARG A 28 13.79 -8.34 12.06
CA ARG A 28 13.65 -8.94 10.73
C ARG A 28 13.78 -7.96 9.58
N HIS A 29 13.67 -6.67 9.83
CA HIS A 29 13.97 -5.64 8.84
C HIS A 29 15.49 -5.43 8.78
N LYS A 30 16.20 -6.33 8.10
CA LYS A 30 17.50 -6.00 7.50
C LYS A 30 17.24 -4.86 6.50
N ARG A 31 17.55 -3.68 6.95
CA ARG A 31 17.30 -2.39 6.37
C ARG A 31 18.19 -2.23 5.14
N HIS A 32 17.66 -2.56 3.98
CA HIS A 32 18.24 -2.09 2.73
C HIS A 32 17.82 -0.61 2.56
N THR A 33 18.41 0.26 3.36
CA THR A 33 18.35 1.68 3.07
C THR A 33 19.52 1.98 2.16
N THR A 34 19.22 2.30 0.92
CA THR A 34 20.21 2.77 -0.07
C THR A 34 20.77 4.16 0.28
N LEU A 35 20.18 4.85 1.28
CA LEU A 35 20.61 6.15 1.73
C LEU A 35 21.68 6.02 2.81
N ASP A 36 22.90 6.47 2.53
CA ASP A 36 23.98 6.52 3.50
C ASP A 36 23.78 7.60 4.57
N ALA A 37 24.61 7.57 5.60
CA ALA A 37 24.47 8.51 6.73
C ALA A 37 24.73 9.98 6.31
N ALA A 38 25.55 10.21 5.28
CA ALA A 38 25.90 11.56 4.82
C ALA A 38 24.72 12.27 4.14
N HIS A 39 23.81 11.49 3.53
CA HIS A 39 22.62 12.02 2.84
C HIS A 39 21.38 12.06 3.72
N ARG A 40 21.48 11.64 4.99
CA ARG A 40 20.32 11.66 5.88
C ARG A 40 20.05 13.06 6.39
N GLN A 41 18.77 13.42 6.44
CA GLN A 41 18.28 14.74 6.86
C GLN A 41 17.23 14.67 7.96
N ASP A 42 16.63 13.48 8.23
CA ASP A 42 15.59 13.36 9.25
C ASP A 42 16.20 13.52 10.66
N PRO A 43 15.72 14.48 11.46
CA PRO A 43 16.21 14.70 12.83
C PRO A 43 16.09 13.48 13.75
N SER A 44 15.16 12.55 13.45
CA SER A 44 14.99 11.34 14.25
C SER A 44 16.20 10.42 14.15
N PHE A 45 16.85 10.37 12.97
CA PHE A 45 18.07 9.60 12.78
C PHE A 45 19.19 10.09 13.68
N PHE A 46 19.43 11.39 13.68
CA PHE A 46 20.51 11.99 14.48
C PHE A 46 20.24 11.92 15.98
N ARG A 47 18.99 12.23 16.39
CA ARG A 47 18.59 12.21 17.81
C ARG A 47 18.67 10.82 18.44
N THR A 48 18.50 9.76 17.64
CA THR A 48 18.52 8.38 18.11
C THR A 48 19.79 7.63 17.74
N GLU A 49 20.83 8.33 17.30
CA GLU A 49 22.12 7.75 16.90
C GLU A 49 21.95 6.61 15.88
N GLY A 50 21.02 6.77 14.96
CA GLY A 50 20.75 5.80 13.89
C GLY A 50 19.81 4.66 14.28
N VAL A 51 19.26 4.63 15.49
CA VAL A 51 18.27 3.60 15.90
C VAL A 51 16.98 3.75 15.11
N LEU A 52 16.50 4.99 14.90
CA LEU A 52 15.37 5.27 14.02
C LEU A 52 15.89 5.77 12.67
N ILE A 53 15.47 5.12 11.60
CA ILE A 53 15.87 5.48 10.23
C ILE A 53 15.31 6.86 9.82
N GLY A 54 14.20 7.27 10.41
CA GLY A 54 13.50 8.47 10.02
C GLY A 54 12.65 8.29 8.75
N ARG A 55 12.25 9.39 8.14
CA ARG A 55 11.32 9.45 6.99
C ARG A 55 11.97 9.92 5.69
N ASP A 56 13.29 9.96 5.60
CA ASP A 56 13.97 10.44 4.40
C ASP A 56 13.55 9.67 3.15
N GLY A 57 13.38 8.35 3.24
CA GLY A 57 12.91 7.54 2.13
C GLY A 57 11.52 7.90 1.59
N CYS A 58 10.67 8.53 2.42
CA CYS A 58 9.35 9.02 2.00
C CYS A 58 9.40 10.45 1.41
N ARG A 59 10.57 11.10 1.45
CA ARG A 59 10.77 12.49 1.00
C ARG A 59 11.62 12.59 -0.26
N VAL A 60 12.06 11.46 -0.79
CA VAL A 60 12.75 11.43 -2.08
C VAL A 60 11.77 11.93 -3.15
N PRO A 61 12.19 12.90 -4.00
CA PRO A 61 11.33 13.41 -5.06
C PRO A 61 10.84 12.31 -5.98
N ILE A 62 9.55 12.33 -6.31
CA ILE A 62 8.95 11.32 -7.19
C ILE A 62 9.45 11.51 -8.63
N PRO A 63 9.59 10.43 -9.40
CA PRO A 63 10.05 10.50 -10.77
C PRO A 63 8.91 10.87 -11.74
N TRP A 64 9.20 11.79 -12.64
CA TRP A 64 8.25 12.27 -13.67
C TRP A 64 8.63 11.80 -15.06
N VAL A 65 9.93 11.90 -15.42
CA VAL A 65 10.45 11.61 -16.76
C VAL A 65 11.68 10.71 -16.62
N SER A 66 11.63 9.52 -17.20
CA SER A 66 12.63 8.46 -17.02
C SER A 66 14.03 8.80 -17.53
N GLY A 67 14.11 9.59 -18.59
CA GLY A 67 15.39 9.94 -19.25
C GLY A 67 16.04 11.24 -18.77
N ASP A 68 15.35 12.02 -17.94
CA ASP A 68 15.82 13.32 -17.51
C ASP A 68 16.65 13.25 -16.22
N ALA A 69 17.50 14.23 -16.03
CA ALA A 69 18.23 14.43 -14.80
C ALA A 69 17.24 14.59 -13.61
N SER A 70 17.57 14.02 -12.45
CA SER A 70 16.65 13.88 -11.31
C SER A 70 15.25 13.40 -11.67
N CYS A 71 15.13 12.53 -12.68
CA CYS A 71 13.86 12.04 -13.23
C CYS A 71 12.84 13.15 -13.49
N GLY A 72 13.28 14.28 -14.05
CA GLY A 72 12.42 15.41 -14.39
C GLY A 72 11.91 16.23 -13.20
N PHE A 73 12.45 16.03 -11.99
CA PHE A 73 12.04 16.77 -10.80
C PHE A 73 12.52 18.23 -10.86
N SER A 74 13.75 18.48 -11.28
CA SER A 74 14.32 19.82 -11.39
C SER A 74 15.09 20.00 -12.70
N VAL A 75 15.06 21.20 -13.24
CA VAL A 75 15.83 21.56 -14.45
C VAL A 75 17.34 21.58 -14.21
N ALA A 76 17.77 21.75 -12.96
CA ALA A 76 19.18 21.70 -12.57
C ALA A 76 19.73 20.27 -12.46
N GLY A 77 18.85 19.27 -12.44
CA GLY A 77 19.22 17.86 -12.27
C GLY A 77 19.51 17.44 -10.83
N ASP A 78 19.34 18.34 -9.87
CA ASP A 78 19.60 18.08 -8.46
C ASP A 78 18.32 17.81 -7.68
N SER A 79 18.41 16.95 -6.67
CA SER A 79 17.38 16.75 -5.66
C SER A 79 18.00 16.73 -4.26
N TRP A 80 17.23 17.16 -3.23
CA TRP A 80 17.75 17.20 -1.84
C TRP A 80 18.05 15.83 -1.24
N LEU A 81 17.50 14.76 -1.82
CA LEU A 81 17.78 13.39 -1.47
C LEU A 81 18.06 12.62 -2.77
N PRO A 82 19.06 11.74 -2.78
CA PRO A 82 19.39 10.96 -3.97
C PRO A 82 18.22 10.06 -4.36
N GLN A 83 17.87 10.06 -5.64
CA GLN A 83 16.87 9.18 -6.22
C GLN A 83 17.52 7.84 -6.55
N PRO A 84 16.89 6.69 -6.17
CA PRO A 84 17.37 5.37 -6.58
C PRO A 84 17.32 5.21 -8.11
N ASP A 85 18.28 4.50 -8.70
CA ASP A 85 18.32 4.20 -10.14
C ASP A 85 17.03 3.53 -10.64
N SER A 86 16.37 2.77 -9.74
CA SER A 86 15.10 2.12 -10.04
C SER A 86 13.94 3.09 -10.30
N PHE A 87 14.04 4.37 -9.90
CA PHE A 87 12.96 5.33 -10.04
C PHE A 87 12.61 5.63 -11.49
N SER A 88 13.60 5.56 -12.41
CA SER A 88 13.35 5.72 -13.84
C SER A 88 12.28 4.74 -14.37
N ARG A 89 12.18 3.53 -13.79
CA ARG A 89 11.18 2.53 -14.17
C ARG A 89 9.77 2.82 -13.65
N TYR A 90 9.65 3.72 -12.68
CA TYR A 90 8.39 4.10 -12.03
C TYR A 90 8.00 5.54 -12.32
N SER A 91 8.69 6.19 -13.26
CA SER A 91 8.37 7.56 -13.66
C SER A 91 7.00 7.64 -14.33
N ALA A 92 6.38 8.81 -14.24
CA ALA A 92 5.02 9.00 -14.74
C ALA A 92 4.91 8.76 -16.25
N ASP A 93 5.94 9.15 -17.03
CA ASP A 93 6.00 8.94 -18.48
C ASP A 93 6.01 7.45 -18.86
N VAL A 94 6.74 6.61 -18.11
CA VAL A 94 6.79 5.15 -18.34
C VAL A 94 5.47 4.47 -17.98
N GLN A 95 4.82 4.93 -16.92
CA GLN A 95 3.56 4.36 -16.45
C GLN A 95 2.35 4.79 -17.29
N GLN A 96 2.44 5.93 -17.95
CA GLN A 96 1.33 6.48 -18.71
C GLN A 96 1.00 5.60 -19.92
N GLY A 97 -0.27 5.14 -19.98
CA GLY A 97 -0.76 4.26 -21.04
C GLY A 97 -0.42 2.78 -20.86
N ASP A 98 0.32 2.41 -19.82
CA ASP A 98 0.51 1.01 -19.43
C ASP A 98 -0.66 0.55 -18.53
N PRO A 99 -1.58 -0.30 -19.02
CA PRO A 99 -2.75 -0.71 -18.24
C PRO A 99 -2.41 -1.52 -16.98
N GLN A 100 -1.19 -2.03 -16.86
CA GLN A 100 -0.71 -2.75 -15.67
C GLN A 100 0.01 -1.84 -14.67
N SER A 101 0.20 -0.56 -15.00
CA SER A 101 0.86 0.38 -14.13
C SER A 101 -0.02 0.82 -12.96
N THR A 102 0.63 1.18 -11.85
CA THR A 102 -0.07 1.76 -10.70
C THR A 102 -0.76 3.09 -11.05
N LEU A 103 -0.17 3.90 -11.92
CA LEU A 103 -0.74 5.16 -12.36
C LEU A 103 -2.08 4.96 -13.08
N GLU A 104 -2.15 4.01 -14.02
CA GLU A 104 -3.38 3.74 -14.75
C GLU A 104 -4.43 3.05 -13.88
N LEU A 105 -4.00 2.17 -12.97
CA LEU A 105 -4.91 1.60 -11.97
C LEU A 105 -5.58 2.70 -11.13
N TYR A 106 -4.82 3.68 -10.64
CA TYR A 106 -5.37 4.80 -9.88
C TYR A 106 -6.30 5.68 -10.72
N ARG A 107 -5.95 5.96 -11.95
CA ARG A 107 -6.82 6.74 -12.88
C ARG A 107 -8.17 6.06 -13.06
N GLN A 108 -8.17 4.76 -13.30
CA GLN A 108 -9.39 3.97 -13.47
C GLN A 108 -10.22 3.92 -12.17
N LEU A 109 -9.59 3.69 -11.02
CA LEU A 109 -10.27 3.68 -9.72
C LEU A 109 -10.90 5.04 -9.40
N LEU A 110 -10.20 6.15 -9.67
CA LEU A 110 -10.75 7.49 -9.46
C LEU A 110 -11.92 7.78 -10.39
N LYS A 111 -11.84 7.33 -11.65
CA LYS A 111 -12.95 7.43 -12.59
C LYS A 111 -14.16 6.64 -12.12
N LEU A 112 -14.00 5.37 -11.76
CA LEU A 112 -15.07 4.54 -11.22
C LEU A 112 -15.66 5.15 -9.93
N ARG A 113 -14.84 5.68 -9.05
CA ARG A 113 -15.28 6.38 -7.85
C ARG A 113 -16.21 7.55 -8.19
N GLN A 114 -15.91 8.30 -9.24
CA GLN A 114 -16.74 9.41 -9.72
C GLN A 114 -18.01 8.90 -10.40
N ASP A 115 -17.88 7.97 -11.34
CA ASP A 115 -19.01 7.43 -12.12
C ASP A 115 -20.09 6.80 -11.23
N TYR A 116 -19.68 6.13 -10.16
CA TYR A 116 -20.58 5.48 -9.19
C TYR A 116 -20.87 6.33 -7.93
N ALA A 117 -20.43 7.58 -7.89
CA ALA A 117 -20.65 8.52 -6.78
C ALA A 117 -20.25 7.95 -5.39
N LEU A 118 -19.16 7.16 -5.32
CA LEU A 118 -18.77 6.45 -4.10
C LEU A 118 -18.40 7.39 -2.93
N GLY A 119 -18.11 8.67 -3.21
CA GLY A 119 -17.82 9.66 -2.17
C GLY A 119 -19.02 10.02 -1.29
N THR A 120 -20.24 9.76 -1.76
CA THR A 120 -21.51 10.03 -1.06
C THR A 120 -22.25 8.75 -0.69
N GLY A 121 -21.73 7.58 -1.07
CA GLY A 121 -22.31 6.28 -0.80
C GLY A 121 -22.23 5.89 0.68
N ARG A 122 -23.15 5.01 1.08
CA ARG A 122 -23.12 4.38 2.40
C ARG A 122 -22.23 3.13 2.33
N LEU A 123 -21.29 3.01 3.26
CA LEU A 123 -20.46 1.82 3.40
C LEU A 123 -21.17 0.80 4.29
N THR A 124 -21.27 -0.44 3.81
CA THR A 124 -21.84 -1.56 4.55
C THR A 124 -20.88 -2.73 4.55
N TRP A 125 -20.41 -3.16 5.71
CA TRP A 125 -19.57 -4.35 5.85
C TRP A 125 -20.36 -5.61 5.64
N LEU A 126 -19.79 -6.55 4.91
CA LEU A 126 -20.35 -7.87 4.64
C LEU A 126 -19.54 -8.96 5.33
N PRO A 127 -20.15 -10.09 5.69
CA PRO A 127 -19.41 -11.27 6.20
C PRO A 127 -18.36 -11.73 5.21
N SER A 128 -17.15 -12.04 5.69
CA SER A 128 -16.04 -12.51 4.86
C SER A 128 -15.15 -13.48 5.64
N ALA A 129 -14.31 -14.22 4.92
CA ALA A 129 -13.31 -15.12 5.53
C ALA A 129 -12.24 -14.31 6.29
N GLN A 130 -11.53 -14.98 7.19
CA GLN A 130 -10.42 -14.35 7.92
C GLN A 130 -9.33 -13.88 6.94
N GLY A 131 -8.90 -12.62 7.10
CA GLY A 131 -7.90 -12.00 6.23
C GLY A 131 -8.47 -11.47 4.90
N VAL A 132 -9.80 -11.49 4.73
CA VAL A 132 -10.49 -10.88 3.60
C VAL A 132 -11.38 -9.77 4.12
N LEU A 133 -11.36 -8.60 3.48
CA LEU A 133 -12.35 -7.55 3.69
C LEU A 133 -13.35 -7.58 2.54
N LEU A 134 -14.64 -7.51 2.90
CA LEU A 134 -15.73 -7.43 1.94
C LEU A 134 -16.73 -6.35 2.40
N PHE A 135 -17.01 -5.40 1.54
CA PHE A 135 -17.97 -4.33 1.85
C PHE A 135 -18.61 -3.78 0.57
N GLU A 136 -19.74 -3.15 0.75
CA GLU A 136 -20.44 -2.39 -0.28
C GLU A 136 -20.28 -0.89 -0.04
N ASN A 137 -20.16 -0.14 -1.11
CA ASN A 137 -20.24 1.31 -1.12
C ASN A 137 -21.12 1.73 -2.31
N GLY A 138 -22.35 2.14 -2.03
CA GLY A 138 -23.35 2.31 -3.05
C GLY A 138 -23.61 1.02 -3.83
N PRO A 139 -23.53 1.03 -5.17
CA PRO A 139 -23.75 -0.17 -5.99
C PRO A 139 -22.49 -1.03 -6.15
N ILE A 140 -21.37 -0.60 -5.61
CA ILE A 140 -20.07 -1.29 -5.77
C ILE A 140 -19.78 -2.17 -4.57
N ARG A 141 -19.46 -3.42 -4.85
CA ARG A 141 -18.91 -4.37 -3.90
C ARG A 141 -17.40 -4.41 -4.02
N ILE A 142 -16.69 -4.23 -2.90
CA ILE A 142 -15.24 -4.22 -2.83
C ILE A 142 -14.78 -5.41 -2.01
N VAL A 143 -13.89 -6.20 -2.58
CA VAL A 143 -13.23 -7.33 -1.92
C VAL A 143 -11.74 -7.11 -1.90
N ILE A 144 -11.10 -7.32 -0.72
CA ILE A 144 -9.65 -7.19 -0.54
C ILE A 144 -9.15 -8.44 0.17
N ASN A 145 -8.26 -9.15 -0.48
CA ASN A 145 -7.64 -10.36 0.03
C ASN A 145 -6.24 -10.07 0.56
N PHE A 146 -6.05 -10.10 1.88
CA PHE A 146 -4.75 -9.92 2.54
C PHE A 146 -4.03 -11.24 2.83
N THR A 147 -4.56 -12.35 2.34
CA THR A 147 -3.98 -13.68 2.58
C THR A 147 -2.99 -14.05 1.48
N ASN A 148 -2.15 -15.04 1.76
CA ASN A 148 -1.25 -15.64 0.77
C ASN A 148 -1.92 -16.73 -0.07
N LEU A 149 -3.24 -16.90 0.05
CA LEU A 149 -4.05 -17.88 -0.67
C LEU A 149 -5.06 -17.15 -1.54
N THR A 150 -5.56 -17.83 -2.54
CA THR A 150 -6.70 -17.34 -3.33
C THR A 150 -7.97 -17.35 -2.47
N THR A 151 -8.95 -16.50 -2.82
CA THR A 151 -10.29 -16.50 -2.21
C THR A 151 -11.35 -16.43 -3.31
N ALA A 152 -12.56 -16.87 -2.99
CA ALA A 152 -13.67 -16.74 -3.91
C ALA A 152 -14.04 -15.26 -4.10
N LEU A 153 -14.32 -14.86 -5.34
CA LEU A 153 -14.98 -13.59 -5.64
C LEU A 153 -16.47 -13.70 -5.31
N PRO A 154 -17.08 -12.63 -4.78
CA PRO A 154 -18.54 -12.53 -4.73
C PRO A 154 -19.15 -12.56 -6.14
N ASP A 155 -20.42 -12.94 -6.23
CA ASP A 155 -21.15 -12.84 -7.49
C ASP A 155 -21.20 -11.40 -7.97
N GLY A 156 -21.04 -11.19 -9.28
CA GLY A 156 -21.07 -9.87 -9.88
C GLY A 156 -20.11 -9.73 -11.07
N HIS A 157 -20.18 -8.58 -11.72
CA HIS A 157 -19.26 -8.25 -12.81
C HIS A 157 -18.06 -7.49 -12.25
N VAL A 158 -16.85 -8.02 -12.49
CA VAL A 158 -15.61 -7.34 -12.07
C VAL A 158 -15.39 -6.11 -12.95
N LEU A 159 -15.37 -4.96 -12.32
CA LEU A 159 -15.10 -3.66 -12.97
C LEU A 159 -13.60 -3.39 -13.09
N ILE A 160 -12.87 -3.71 -12.03
CA ILE A 160 -11.43 -3.51 -11.95
C ILE A 160 -10.83 -4.43 -10.88
N SER A 161 -9.59 -4.83 -11.07
CA SER A 161 -8.80 -5.57 -10.07
C SER A 161 -7.37 -5.04 -10.01
N SER A 162 -6.73 -5.20 -8.87
CA SER A 162 -5.35 -4.76 -8.64
C SER A 162 -4.30 -5.64 -9.33
N VAL A 163 -4.70 -6.83 -9.76
CA VAL A 163 -3.89 -7.80 -10.53
C VAL A 163 -4.79 -8.52 -11.54
N PRO A 164 -4.26 -9.11 -12.61
CA PRO A 164 -5.05 -9.95 -13.51
C PRO A 164 -5.76 -11.08 -12.77
N ILE A 165 -7.01 -11.37 -13.18
CA ILE A 165 -7.80 -12.49 -12.68
C ILE A 165 -7.79 -13.57 -13.75
N ASP A 166 -6.92 -14.56 -13.57
CA ASP A 166 -6.71 -15.64 -14.56
C ASP A 166 -7.81 -16.72 -14.48
N GLN A 167 -8.45 -16.86 -13.32
CA GLN A 167 -9.51 -17.83 -13.08
C GLN A 167 -10.82 -17.10 -12.74
N PRO A 168 -11.90 -17.30 -13.53
CA PRO A 168 -13.20 -16.72 -13.21
C PRO A 168 -13.67 -17.10 -11.80
N GLY A 169 -14.18 -16.12 -11.05
CA GLY A 169 -14.69 -16.32 -9.69
C GLY A 169 -13.62 -16.48 -8.60
N VAL A 170 -12.34 -16.29 -8.91
CA VAL A 170 -11.24 -16.45 -7.95
C VAL A 170 -10.39 -15.17 -7.89
N LEU A 171 -10.29 -14.60 -6.70
CA LEU A 171 -9.42 -13.46 -6.42
C LEU A 171 -8.04 -13.96 -5.96
N PRO A 172 -6.95 -13.55 -6.61
CA PRO A 172 -5.59 -13.94 -6.21
C PRO A 172 -5.21 -13.49 -4.80
N ALA A 173 -4.12 -14.08 -4.28
CA ALA A 173 -3.51 -13.65 -3.03
C ALA A 173 -3.07 -12.19 -3.08
N ASN A 174 -3.14 -11.47 -1.95
CA ASN A 174 -2.68 -10.08 -1.81
C ASN A 174 -3.22 -9.14 -2.90
N SER A 175 -4.52 -9.25 -3.21
CA SER A 175 -5.15 -8.47 -4.28
C SER A 175 -6.52 -7.94 -3.88
N ALA A 176 -7.06 -7.06 -4.73
CA ALA A 176 -8.37 -6.45 -4.53
C ALA A 176 -9.14 -6.39 -5.86
N ALA A 177 -10.47 -6.41 -5.76
CA ALA A 177 -11.36 -6.22 -6.90
C ALA A 177 -12.60 -5.40 -6.51
N TRP A 178 -13.12 -4.66 -7.48
CA TRP A 178 -14.40 -3.96 -7.42
C TRP A 178 -15.38 -4.62 -8.38
N LEU A 179 -16.60 -4.85 -7.90
CA LEU A 179 -17.66 -5.54 -8.63
C LEU A 179 -18.97 -4.77 -8.55
N THR A 180 -19.82 -4.94 -9.55
CA THR A 180 -21.25 -4.56 -9.50
C THR A 180 -22.13 -5.76 -9.33
#